data_ec52a349e5d9f7056b41b42acc92b883
#
_entry.id   ec52a349e5d9f7056b41b42acc92b883
#
_cell.length_a   1.000
_cell.length_b   1.000
_cell.length_c   1.000
_cell.angle_alpha   90.00
_cell.angle_beta   90.00
_cell.angle_gamma   90.00
#
_symmetry.space_group_name_H-M   'P 1'
#
loop_
_entity.id
_entity.type
_entity.pdbx_description
1 polymer ?
#
loop_
_entity_poly.entity_id
_entity_poly.type
_entity_poly.pdbx_seq_one_letter_code
_entity_poly.pdbx_strand_id
1 'polypeptide(L)'
;MDEQIRQIAERLRGLRDVLELNAEDIARDCDIPAEEYRLAETGEFDISVSMLQKIARRYGIALDALMFGEEPKMSSYFLTRAGKETSIE
;
A
#
# COMPACT_ATOMS: atom_id res chain seq x y z
N MET A 1 -7.80 15.87 -11.69
CA MET A 1 -7.66 14.54 -11.08
C MET A 1 -6.23 14.35 -10.63
N ASP A 2 -6.07 13.95 -9.41
CA ASP A 2 -4.74 13.74 -8.83
C ASP A 2 -4.17 12.41 -9.34
N GLU A 3 -3.04 12.48 -10.00
CA GLU A 3 -2.40 11.29 -10.54
C GLU A 3 -1.99 10.33 -9.43
N GLN A 4 -1.57 10.86 -8.28
CA GLN A 4 -1.17 10.00 -7.17
C GLN A 4 -2.35 9.19 -6.64
N ILE A 5 -3.53 9.82 -6.57
CA ILE A 5 -4.72 9.10 -6.10
C ILE A 5 -5.03 7.94 -7.05
N ARG A 6 -4.94 8.18 -8.36
CA ARG A 6 -5.22 7.12 -9.32
C ARG A 6 -4.20 5.99 -9.22
N GLN A 7 -2.93 6.34 -9.03
CA GLN A 7 -1.89 5.32 -8.91
C GLN A 7 -2.06 4.48 -7.66
N ILE A 8 -2.43 5.11 -6.56
CA ILE A 8 -2.67 4.34 -5.33
C ILE A 8 -3.86 3.41 -5.53
N ALA A 9 -4.91 3.90 -6.18
CA ALA A 9 -6.08 3.05 -6.44
C ALA A 9 -5.69 1.84 -7.28
N GLU A 10 -4.84 2.02 -8.28
CA GLU A 10 -4.37 0.92 -9.09
C GLU A 10 -3.59 -0.09 -8.26
N ARG A 11 -2.75 0.40 -7.35
CA ARG A 11 -1.99 -0.50 -6.50
C ARG A 11 -2.88 -1.31 -5.57
N LEU A 12 -3.93 -0.68 -5.07
CA LEU A 12 -4.89 -1.41 -4.23
C LEU A 12 -5.57 -2.51 -5.02
N ARG A 13 -5.97 -2.21 -6.25
CA ARG A 13 -6.58 -3.24 -7.09
C ARG A 13 -5.59 -4.35 -7.40
N GLY A 14 -4.34 -3.99 -7.69
CA GLY A 14 -3.30 -4.99 -7.94
C GLY A 14 -3.04 -5.87 -6.74
N LEU A 15 -3.00 -5.27 -5.55
CA LEU A 15 -2.81 -6.03 -4.33
C LEU A 15 -3.96 -7.02 -4.13
N ARG A 16 -5.19 -6.56 -4.38
CA ARG A 16 -6.36 -7.41 -4.23
C ARG A 16 -6.27 -8.60 -5.18
N ASP A 17 -5.83 -8.36 -6.42
CA ASP A 17 -5.68 -9.44 -7.39
C ASP A 17 -4.64 -10.45 -6.94
N VAL A 18 -3.50 -9.97 -6.45
CA VAL A 18 -2.44 -10.87 -6.01
C VAL A 18 -2.90 -11.72 -4.83
N LEU A 19 -3.65 -11.12 -3.92
CA LEU A 19 -4.16 -11.84 -2.77
C LEU A 19 -5.38 -12.68 -3.08
N GLU A 20 -5.96 -12.51 -4.27
CA GLU A 20 -7.17 -13.23 -4.68
C GLU A 20 -8.34 -12.98 -3.74
N LEU A 21 -8.47 -11.72 -3.34
CA LEU A 21 -9.55 -11.29 -2.44
C LEU A 21 -10.46 -10.31 -3.17
N ASN A 22 -11.70 -10.21 -2.72
CA ASN A 22 -12.56 -9.16 -3.24
C ASN A 22 -12.49 -7.96 -2.29
N ALA A 23 -13.14 -6.86 -2.71
CA ALA A 23 -13.05 -5.62 -1.96
C ALA A 23 -13.61 -5.77 -0.55
N GLU A 24 -14.68 -6.53 -0.42
CA GLU A 24 -15.29 -6.73 0.90
C GLU A 24 -14.37 -7.50 1.83
N ASP A 25 -13.61 -8.44 1.28
CA ASP A 25 -12.67 -9.20 2.10
C ASP A 25 -11.59 -8.29 2.69
N ILE A 26 -11.02 -7.43 1.85
CA ILE A 26 -9.97 -6.53 2.33
C ILE A 26 -10.54 -5.55 3.35
N ALA A 27 -11.72 -5.02 3.08
CA ALA A 27 -12.33 -4.07 4.01
C ALA A 27 -12.53 -4.72 5.38
N ARG A 28 -13.05 -5.95 5.39
CA ARG A 28 -13.27 -6.65 6.64
C ARG A 28 -11.96 -6.93 7.35
N ASP A 29 -10.97 -7.41 6.61
CA ASP A 29 -9.70 -7.79 7.21
C ASP A 29 -8.96 -6.58 7.78
N CYS A 30 -9.15 -5.43 7.18
CA CYS A 30 -8.43 -4.22 7.60
C CYS A 30 -9.28 -3.31 8.48
N ASP A 31 -10.50 -3.73 8.79
CA ASP A 31 -11.40 -2.92 9.63
C ASP A 31 -11.68 -1.57 8.99
N ILE A 32 -12.06 -1.61 7.71
CA ILE A 32 -12.41 -0.43 6.93
C ILE A 32 -13.85 -0.63 6.45
N PRO A 33 -14.68 0.41 6.52
CA PRO A 33 -16.03 0.26 5.94
C PRO A 33 -15.93 -0.10 4.47
N ALA A 34 -16.72 -1.10 4.05
CA ALA A 34 -16.61 -1.64 2.70
C ALA A 34 -16.80 -0.56 1.63
N GLU A 35 -17.73 0.36 1.88
CA GLU A 35 -17.98 1.40 0.89
C GLU A 35 -16.80 2.35 0.77
N GLU A 36 -16.16 2.68 1.89
CA GLU A 36 -14.97 3.52 1.84
C GLU A 36 -13.86 2.85 1.06
N TYR A 37 -13.68 1.56 1.28
CA TYR A 37 -12.62 0.88 0.55
C TYR A 37 -12.92 0.84 -0.94
N ARG A 38 -14.19 0.58 -1.30
CA ARG A 38 -14.55 0.53 -2.72
C ARG A 38 -14.32 1.89 -3.38
N LEU A 39 -14.66 2.97 -2.68
CA LEU A 39 -14.40 4.30 -3.23
C LEU A 39 -12.92 4.56 -3.42
N ALA A 40 -12.09 4.03 -2.51
CA ALA A 40 -10.65 4.21 -2.63
C ALA A 40 -10.11 3.55 -3.90
N GLU A 41 -10.73 2.47 -4.37
CA GLU A 41 -10.27 1.78 -5.56
C GLU A 41 -10.69 2.45 -6.85
N THR A 42 -11.59 3.43 -6.80
CA THR A 42 -12.06 4.08 -8.03
C THR A 42 -11.07 5.05 -8.63
N GLY A 43 -10.18 5.57 -7.81
CA GLY A 43 -9.23 6.59 -8.27
C GLY A 43 -9.82 7.98 -8.34
N GLU A 44 -11.02 8.18 -7.80
CA GLU A 44 -11.71 9.46 -7.86
C GLU A 44 -11.84 10.15 -6.52
N PHE A 45 -11.40 9.50 -5.45
CA PHE A 45 -11.57 10.04 -4.11
C PHE A 45 -10.26 9.98 -3.36
N ASP A 46 -10.06 10.95 -2.49
CA ASP A 46 -8.87 11.00 -1.67
C ASP A 46 -8.83 9.77 -0.77
N ILE A 47 -7.63 9.25 -0.57
CA ILE A 47 -7.44 8.05 0.24
C ILE A 47 -6.65 8.46 1.47
N SER A 48 -7.21 8.18 2.65
CA SER A 48 -6.56 8.60 3.88
C SER A 48 -5.32 7.75 4.14
N VAL A 49 -4.31 8.39 4.72
CA VAL A 49 -3.10 7.67 5.12
C VAL A 49 -3.46 6.61 6.16
N SER A 50 -4.42 6.91 7.03
CA SER A 50 -4.85 5.96 8.03
C SER A 50 -5.36 4.66 7.40
N MET A 51 -6.14 4.76 6.32
CA MET A 51 -6.60 3.57 5.63
C MET A 51 -5.44 2.80 5.02
N LEU A 52 -4.51 3.51 4.39
CA LEU A 52 -3.35 2.84 3.79
C LEU A 52 -2.49 2.17 4.85
N GLN A 53 -2.36 2.80 6.02
CA GLN A 53 -1.60 2.19 7.10
C GLN A 53 -2.24 0.90 7.59
N LYS A 54 -3.56 0.86 7.66
CA LYS A 54 -4.25 -0.36 8.06
C LYS A 54 -3.96 -1.49 7.09
N ILE A 55 -4.02 -1.19 5.80
CA ILE A 55 -3.78 -2.19 4.76
C ILE A 55 -2.32 -2.63 4.80
N ALA A 56 -1.40 -1.68 4.89
CA ALA A 56 0.02 -2.00 4.91
C ALA A 56 0.35 -2.91 6.08
N ARG A 57 -0.20 -2.60 7.26
CA ARG A 57 0.08 -3.36 8.47
C ARG A 57 -0.51 -4.76 8.38
N ARG A 58 -1.73 -4.86 7.86
CA ARG A 58 -2.42 -6.14 7.80
C ARG A 58 -1.71 -7.14 6.90
N TYR A 59 -1.15 -6.66 5.79
CA TYR A 59 -0.56 -7.55 4.79
C TYR A 59 0.95 -7.48 4.74
N GLY A 60 1.57 -6.77 5.69
CA GLY A 60 3.03 -6.74 5.77
C GLY A 60 3.68 -6.01 4.60
N ILE A 61 3.05 -4.95 4.12
CA ILE A 61 3.54 -4.18 2.99
C ILE A 61 4.05 -2.84 3.50
N ALA A 62 5.15 -2.36 2.93
CA ALA A 62 5.64 -1.04 3.29
C ALA A 62 4.63 0.02 2.85
N LEU A 63 4.36 0.99 3.72
CA LEU A 63 3.44 2.06 3.37
C LEU A 63 3.92 2.80 2.12
N ASP A 64 5.23 3.01 2.00
CA ASP A 64 5.79 3.68 0.84
C ASP A 64 5.50 2.94 -0.45
N ALA A 65 5.46 1.60 -0.39
CA ALA A 65 5.13 0.82 -1.58
C ALA A 65 3.71 1.11 -2.05
N LEU A 66 2.79 1.28 -1.12
CA LEU A 66 1.42 1.62 -1.50
C LEU A 66 1.30 3.04 -2.00
N MET A 67 1.99 3.97 -1.35
CA MET A 67 1.85 5.38 -1.69
C MET A 67 2.61 5.77 -2.94
N PHE A 68 3.79 5.19 -3.14
CA PHE A 68 4.68 5.64 -4.21
C PHE A 68 5.06 4.55 -5.18
N GLY A 69 4.68 3.32 -4.92
CA GLY A 69 4.88 2.23 -5.86
C GLY A 69 6.27 1.62 -5.86
N GLU A 70 7.14 2.05 -4.96
CA GLU A 70 8.50 1.55 -4.90
C GLU A 70 8.87 1.24 -3.48
N GLU A 71 9.70 0.23 -3.35
CA GLU A 71 10.35 -0.02 -2.08
C GLU A 71 11.29 1.13 -1.78
N PRO A 72 11.42 1.54 -0.52
CA PRO A 72 12.42 2.55 -0.17
C PRO A 72 13.78 2.04 -0.63
N LYS A 73 14.54 2.89 -1.29
CA LYS A 73 15.89 2.50 -1.69
C LYS A 73 16.74 2.41 -0.47
N MET A 74 17.30 1.32 -0.36
CA MET A 74 18.15 1.14 0.78
C MET A 74 19.51 1.64 0.43
N SER A 75 19.48 2.21 0.48
CA SER A 75 20.30 2.57 -0.02
C SER A 75 21.10 2.62 0.19
N SER A 76 20.96 2.39 0.23
CA SER A 76 21.27 2.37 0.21
C SER A 76 21.41 2.32 1.07
N TYR A 77 21.03 2.23 1.54
CA TYR A 77 20.57 1.95 2.08
C TYR A 77 20.59 1.16 2.70
N PHE A 78 20.69 0.82 3.14
CA PHE A 78 20.35 -0.05 3.39
C PHE A 78 20.66 -0.63 3.59
N LEU A 79 21.25 -0.64 3.78
CA LEU A 79 21.35 -1.23 3.77
C LEU A 79 21.48 -1.53 4.48
N THR A 80 21.76 -1.25 4.77
CA THR A 80 21.58 -1.57 5.21
C THR A 80 21.48 -2.04 6.06
N ARG A 81 21.61 -2.05 6.59
CA ARG A 81 21.32 -2.56 7.15
C ARG A 81 21.60 -3.15 7.51
N ALA A 82 22.19 -3.15 7.34
CA ALA A 82 22.18 -3.74 7.42
C ALA A 82 22.51 -4.05 7.54
N GLY A 83 22.97 -4.19 7.56
CA GLY A 83 23.06 -4.35 7.54
C GLY A 83 23.39 -4.54 7.42
N LYS A 84 23.58 -4.45 7.48
CA LYS A 84 23.71 -4.63 7.23
C LYS A 84 23.92 -4.53 6.68
N GLU A 85 24.43 -4.33 6.64
CA GLU A 85 24.63 -4.21 6.06
C GLU A 85 24.82 -4.15 5.58
N THR A 86 25.54 -3.89 5.77
CA THR A 86 25.62 -3.77 5.22
C THR A 86 25.91 -3.56 4.65
N SER A 87 26.52 -3.40 4.67
CA SER A 87 26.64 -3.14 3.99
C SER A 87 26.89 -2.86 3.53
N ILE A 88 27.46 -2.69 3.51
CA ILE A 88 27.44 -2.39 2.97
C ILE A 88 27.69 -2.26 2.56
N GLU A 89 28.15 -2.12 2.65
CA GLU A 89 28.16 -1.98 2.24
C GLU A 89 28.08 -1.89 2.16
#